data_1bd627056b60845ba16efa1d45d5ead8
#
_entry.id   1bd627056b60845ba16efa1d45d5ead8
#
_cell.length_a   1.000
_cell.length_b   1.000
_cell.length_c   1.000
_cell.angle_alpha   90.00
_cell.angle_beta   90.00
_cell.angle_gamma   90.00
#
_symmetry.space_group_name_H-M   'P 1'
#
loop_
_entity.id
_entity.type
_entity.pdbx_description
1 polymer ?
#
loop_
_entity_poly.entity_id
_entity_poly.type
_entity_poly.pdbx_seq_one_letter_code
_entity_poly.pdbx_strand_id
1 'polypeptide(L)'
;PVAEQMPEFPGGMGELMKYLGENIQYPTKAQDNHWEGVAVCQFVVEKDGSINEAKILQSSGHELLDAEALRVILNMPKWTAGMQNGDSVRVKFALPISFKLQ
;
A
#
# COMPACT_ATOMS: atom_id res chain seq x y z
N PRO A 1 3.78 -4.41 -18.33
CA PRO A 1 3.60 -5.84 -18.61
C PRO A 1 3.00 -6.56 -17.41
N VAL A 2 2.24 -7.58 -17.70
CA VAL A 2 1.59 -8.38 -16.67
C VAL A 2 2.49 -9.56 -16.33
N ALA A 3 2.82 -9.71 -15.04
CA ALA A 3 3.61 -10.84 -14.58
C ALA A 3 2.76 -12.11 -14.58
N GLU A 4 3.38 -13.25 -14.81
CA GLU A 4 2.68 -14.53 -14.74
C GLU A 4 2.22 -14.82 -13.30
N GLN A 5 3.04 -14.42 -12.33
CA GLN A 5 2.68 -14.47 -10.92
C GLN A 5 2.81 -13.08 -10.37
N MET A 6 1.72 -12.57 -9.79
CA MET A 6 1.72 -11.23 -9.21
C MET A 6 2.46 -11.22 -7.87
N PRO A 7 3.03 -10.06 -7.48
CA PRO A 7 3.63 -9.95 -6.17
C PRO A 7 2.61 -10.22 -5.08
N GLU A 8 3.10 -10.70 -3.95
CA GLU A 8 2.23 -11.07 -2.84
C GLU A 8 2.82 -10.61 -1.51
N PHE A 9 1.98 -10.00 -0.67
CA PHE A 9 2.35 -9.65 0.68
C PHE A 9 2.62 -10.95 1.47
N PRO A 10 3.60 -10.97 2.39
CA PRO A 10 3.86 -12.18 3.17
C PRO A 10 2.61 -12.69 3.87
N GLY A 11 2.21 -13.92 3.56
CA GLY A 11 0.99 -14.52 4.09
C GLY A 11 -0.27 -14.20 3.32
N GLY A 12 -0.17 -13.40 2.25
CA GLY A 12 -1.30 -13.11 1.36
C GLY A 12 -2.14 -11.91 1.76
N MET A 13 -3.27 -11.76 1.10
CA MET A 13 -4.12 -10.58 1.24
C MET A 13 -4.69 -10.40 2.65
N GLY A 14 -5.02 -11.51 3.32
CA GLY A 14 -5.51 -11.44 4.70
C GLY A 14 -4.49 -10.82 5.65
N GLU A 15 -3.22 -11.21 5.49
CA GLU A 15 -2.15 -10.65 6.30
C GLU A 15 -1.88 -9.19 5.95
N LEU A 16 -2.05 -8.82 4.68
CA LEU A 16 -1.94 -7.42 4.27
C LEU A 16 -3.00 -6.57 4.96
N MET A 17 -4.25 -7.02 4.97
CA MET A 17 -5.33 -6.29 5.64
C MET A 17 -5.06 -6.16 7.13
N LYS A 18 -4.54 -7.21 7.76
CA LYS A 18 -4.17 -7.18 9.17
C LYS A 18 -3.05 -6.18 9.42
N TYR A 19 -2.03 -6.18 8.57
CA TYR A 19 -0.92 -5.23 8.68
C TYR A 19 -1.43 -3.79 8.62
N LEU A 20 -2.28 -3.50 7.64
CA LEU A 20 -2.83 -2.15 7.48
C LEU A 20 -3.63 -1.75 8.71
N GLY A 21 -4.49 -2.64 9.20
CA GLY A 21 -5.29 -2.36 10.39
C GLY A 21 -4.47 -2.10 11.64
N GLU A 22 -3.33 -2.79 11.77
CA GLU A 22 -2.46 -2.66 12.95
C GLU A 22 -1.52 -1.45 12.87
N ASN A 23 -1.17 -1.02 11.66
CA ASN A 23 -0.11 -0.02 11.47
C ASN A 23 -0.59 1.35 11.03
N ILE A 24 -1.80 1.46 10.50
CA ILE A 24 -2.37 2.76 10.13
C ILE A 24 -2.68 3.53 11.42
N GLN A 25 -2.16 4.77 11.48
CA GLN A 25 -2.46 5.68 12.58
C GLN A 25 -3.29 6.82 12.03
N TYR A 26 -4.54 6.89 12.46
CA TYR A 26 -5.43 7.95 11.99
C TYR A 26 -4.93 9.29 12.56
N PRO A 27 -4.56 10.25 11.70
CA PRO A 27 -4.05 11.53 12.21
C PRO A 27 -5.08 12.21 13.11
N THR A 28 -4.62 12.74 14.25
CA THR A 28 -5.51 13.36 15.22
C THR A 28 -6.34 14.50 14.62
N LYS A 29 -5.71 15.35 13.81
CA LYS A 29 -6.42 16.45 13.17
C LYS A 29 -7.53 15.93 12.24
N ALA A 30 -7.27 14.81 11.55
CA ALA A 30 -8.27 14.20 10.68
C ALA A 30 -9.43 13.64 11.49
N GLN A 31 -9.14 13.03 12.65
CA GLN A 31 -10.19 12.56 13.55
C GLN A 31 -11.04 13.71 14.05
N ASP A 32 -10.39 14.80 14.50
CA ASP A 32 -11.08 15.96 15.04
C ASP A 32 -11.99 16.63 14.01
N ASN A 33 -11.62 16.58 12.74
CA ASN A 33 -12.38 17.19 11.67
C ASN A 33 -13.27 16.20 10.93
N HIS A 34 -13.32 14.95 11.39
CA HIS A 34 -14.12 13.87 10.77
C HIS A 34 -13.77 13.66 9.29
N TRP A 35 -12.49 13.78 8.95
CA TRP A 35 -12.03 13.54 7.59
C TRP A 35 -11.95 12.05 7.32
N GLU A 36 -12.60 11.62 6.25
CA GLU A 36 -12.58 10.23 5.78
C GLU A 36 -12.31 10.24 4.29
N GLY A 37 -11.85 9.12 3.77
CA GLY A 37 -11.65 8.98 2.35
C GLY A 37 -10.80 7.77 2.01
N VAL A 38 -10.60 7.55 0.72
CA VAL A 38 -9.78 6.46 0.21
C VAL A 38 -8.63 7.06 -0.58
N ALA A 39 -7.40 6.71 -0.20
CA ALA A 39 -6.21 7.07 -0.94
C ALA A 39 -5.77 5.86 -1.75
N VAL A 40 -5.69 5.99 -3.07
CA VAL A 40 -5.16 4.91 -3.90
C VAL A 40 -3.67 5.15 -4.08
N CYS A 41 -2.88 4.21 -3.56
CA CYS A 41 -1.43 4.30 -3.60
C CYS A 41 -0.87 3.37 -4.66
N GLN A 42 0.11 3.85 -5.42
CA GLN A 42 0.84 3.02 -6.35
C GLN A 42 2.27 2.87 -5.84
N PHE A 43 2.81 1.68 -5.95
CA PHE A 43 4.20 1.43 -5.60
C PHE A 43 4.75 0.32 -6.48
N VAL A 44 6.06 0.17 -6.45
CA VAL A 44 6.74 -0.88 -7.20
C VAL A 44 7.20 -1.94 -6.21
N VAL A 45 6.88 -3.20 -6.49
CA VAL A 45 7.49 -4.32 -5.79
C VAL A 45 8.71 -4.73 -6.63
N GLU A 46 9.89 -4.52 -6.07
CA GLU A 46 11.14 -4.78 -6.76
C GLU A 46 11.42 -6.28 -6.87
N LYS A 47 12.45 -6.63 -7.62
CA LYS A 47 12.83 -8.03 -7.82
C LYS A 47 13.18 -8.74 -6.52
N ASP A 48 13.65 -7.99 -5.52
CA ASP A 48 13.97 -8.55 -4.20
C ASP A 48 12.80 -8.46 -3.22
N GLY A 49 11.63 -7.98 -3.68
CA GLY A 49 10.45 -7.84 -2.86
C GLY A 49 10.34 -6.51 -2.12
N SER A 50 11.36 -5.66 -2.20
CA SER A 50 11.32 -4.36 -1.52
C SER A 50 10.32 -3.43 -2.20
N ILE A 51 9.79 -2.48 -1.43
CA ILE A 51 8.81 -1.51 -1.92
C ILE A 51 9.53 -0.22 -2.28
N ASN A 52 9.22 0.31 -3.46
CA ASN A 52 9.87 1.52 -3.95
C ASN A 52 8.89 2.36 -4.78
N GLU A 53 9.27 3.58 -5.08
CA GLU A 53 8.52 4.50 -5.96
C GLU A 53 7.05 4.62 -5.56
N ALA A 54 6.78 4.78 -4.27
CA ALA A 54 5.42 4.93 -3.78
C ALA A 54 4.89 6.34 -4.08
N LYS A 55 3.66 6.41 -4.56
CA LYS A 55 3.00 7.69 -4.83
C LYS A 55 1.49 7.55 -4.71
N ILE A 56 0.82 8.69 -4.55
CA ILE A 56 -0.63 8.73 -4.54
C ILE A 56 -1.13 8.82 -5.98
N LEU A 57 -1.92 7.83 -6.41
CA LEU A 57 -2.61 7.88 -7.71
C LEU A 57 -3.91 8.65 -7.60
N GLN A 58 -4.63 8.46 -6.50
CA GLN A 58 -5.88 9.15 -6.26
C GLN A 58 -5.90 9.57 -4.80
N SER A 59 -6.02 10.88 -4.58
CA SER A 59 -6.03 11.44 -3.23
C SER A 59 -7.32 11.09 -2.49
N SER A 60 -7.19 10.91 -1.18
CA SER A 60 -8.34 10.79 -0.29
C SER A 60 -9.11 12.10 -0.18
N GLY A 61 -8.54 13.20 -0.68
CA GLY A 61 -9.06 14.54 -0.50
C GLY A 61 -8.41 15.29 0.67
N HIS A 62 -7.53 14.63 1.41
CA HIS A 62 -6.89 15.20 2.60
C HIS A 62 -5.42 14.82 2.64
N GLU A 63 -4.55 15.83 2.66
CA GLU A 63 -3.09 15.61 2.64
C GLU A 63 -2.61 14.74 3.79
N LEU A 64 -3.18 14.91 4.98
CA LEU A 64 -2.76 14.13 6.14
C LEU A 64 -3.07 12.66 5.98
N LEU A 65 -4.21 12.32 5.39
CA LEU A 65 -4.56 10.92 5.12
C LEU A 65 -3.67 10.35 4.03
N ASP A 66 -3.41 11.12 2.99
CA ASP A 66 -2.52 10.68 1.90
C ASP A 66 -1.11 10.41 2.42
N ALA A 67 -0.59 11.30 3.28
CA ALA A 67 0.74 11.14 3.85
C ALA A 67 0.81 9.88 4.72
N GLU A 68 -0.22 9.62 5.50
CA GLU A 68 -0.25 8.42 6.35
C GLU A 68 -0.32 7.15 5.50
N ALA A 69 -1.08 7.18 4.43
CA ALA A 69 -1.16 6.03 3.51
C ALA A 69 0.23 5.71 2.93
N LEU A 70 0.97 6.73 2.49
CA LEU A 70 2.32 6.54 1.96
C LEU A 70 3.27 6.03 3.04
N ARG A 71 3.18 6.56 4.27
CA ARG A 71 4.03 6.12 5.36
C ARG A 71 3.86 4.63 5.61
N VAL A 72 2.63 4.16 5.67
CA VAL A 72 2.35 2.74 5.93
C VAL A 72 2.87 1.86 4.79
N ILE A 73 2.67 2.29 3.54
CA ILE A 73 3.16 1.56 2.37
C ILE A 73 4.68 1.44 2.41
N LEU A 74 5.37 2.52 2.71
CA LEU A 74 6.84 2.54 2.70
C LEU A 74 7.46 1.74 3.84
N ASN A 75 6.69 1.46 4.89
CA ASN A 75 7.17 0.67 6.03
C ASN A 75 6.79 -0.81 5.96
N MET A 76 6.18 -1.25 4.86
CA MET A 76 5.82 -2.65 4.71
C MET A 76 7.05 -3.56 4.67
N PRO A 77 6.91 -4.81 5.16
CA PRO A 77 7.98 -5.79 4.99
C PRO A 77 8.14 -6.14 3.51
N LYS A 78 9.20 -6.87 3.19
CA LYS A 78 9.40 -7.31 1.81
C LYS A 78 8.26 -8.22 1.37
N TRP A 79 7.83 -7.99 0.14
CA TRP A 79 6.84 -8.84 -0.51
C TRP A 79 7.54 -9.98 -1.23
N THR A 80 6.78 -11.02 -1.60
CA THR A 80 7.21 -11.99 -2.58
C THR A 80 7.12 -11.32 -3.94
N ALA A 81 8.23 -11.28 -4.68
CA ALA A 81 8.27 -10.60 -5.96
C ALA A 81 7.40 -11.29 -7.01
N GLY A 82 6.96 -10.52 -7.99
CA GLY A 82 6.30 -11.08 -9.15
C GLY A 82 7.26 -11.94 -9.96
N MET A 83 6.73 -12.89 -10.71
CA MET A 83 7.53 -13.83 -11.49
C MET A 83 7.09 -13.82 -12.95
N GLN A 84 8.08 -13.96 -13.85
CA GLN A 84 7.87 -14.09 -15.29
C GLN A 84 8.92 -15.05 -15.83
N ASN A 85 8.49 -16.14 -16.46
CA ASN A 85 9.40 -17.13 -17.05
C ASN A 85 10.46 -17.63 -16.05
N GLY A 86 10.08 -17.80 -14.78
CA GLY A 86 10.98 -18.28 -13.74
C GLY A 86 11.87 -17.21 -13.11
N ASP A 87 11.81 -15.97 -13.59
CA ASP A 87 12.63 -14.87 -13.07
C ASP A 87 11.78 -13.90 -12.27
N SER A 88 12.37 -13.32 -11.21
CA SER A 88 11.73 -12.24 -10.46
C SER A 88 11.67 -10.99 -11.32
N VAL A 89 10.54 -10.28 -11.28
CA VAL A 89 10.36 -9.04 -12.05
C VAL A 89 9.81 -7.93 -11.17
N ARG A 90 10.10 -6.69 -11.57
CA ARG A 90 9.49 -5.50 -10.95
C ARG A 90 8.05 -5.40 -11.40
N VAL A 91 7.15 -5.13 -10.47
CA VAL A 91 5.73 -4.97 -10.81
C VAL A 91 5.18 -3.73 -10.13
N LYS A 92 4.47 -2.90 -10.87
CA LYS A 92 3.69 -1.80 -10.29
C LYS A 92 2.40 -2.39 -9.71
N PHE A 93 2.09 -1.96 -8.50
CA PHE A 93 0.91 -2.43 -7.79
C PHE A 93 0.16 -1.24 -7.23
N ALA A 94 -1.15 -1.25 -7.33
CA ALA A 94 -1.99 -0.19 -6.77
C ALA A 94 -2.85 -0.75 -5.65
N LEU A 95 -2.91 -0.02 -4.54
CA LEU A 95 -3.62 -0.48 -3.35
C LEU A 95 -4.45 0.67 -2.79
N PRO A 96 -5.78 0.50 -2.66
CA PRO A 96 -6.61 1.49 -1.99
C PRO A 96 -6.45 1.37 -0.48
N ILE A 97 -6.21 2.51 0.18
CA ILE A 97 -6.15 2.60 1.64
C ILE A 97 -7.36 3.40 2.09
N SER A 98 -8.23 2.75 2.84
CA SER A 98 -9.48 3.38 3.29
C SER A 98 -9.31 3.93 4.69
N PHE A 99 -9.69 5.20 4.86
CA PHE A 99 -9.74 5.86 6.18
C PHE A 99 -11.19 6.11 6.53
N LYS A 100 -11.66 5.43 7.55
CA LYS A 100 -13.05 5.55 7.96
C LYS A 100 -13.14 5.60 9.48
N LEU A 101 -13.86 6.56 10.00
CA LEU A 101 -14.12 6.69 11.44
C LEU A 101 -15.36 5.89 11.80
N GLN A 102 -15.37 5.40 13.02
CA GLN A 102 -16.51 4.64 13.54
C GLN A 102 -17.41 5.51 14.38
#